data_88604856fdeed296851c17cb06495ff0
#
_entry.id   88604856fdeed296851c17cb06495ff0
#
_cell.length_a   1.000
_cell.length_b   1.000
_cell.length_c   1.000
_cell.angle_alpha   90.00
_cell.angle_beta   90.00
_cell.angle_gamma   90.00
#
_symmetry.space_group_name_H-M   'P 1'
#
loop_
_entity.id
_entity.type
_entity.pdbx_description
1 polymer ?
#
loop_
_entity_poly.entity_id
_entity_poly.type
_entity_poly.pdbx_seq_one_letter_code
_entity_poly.pdbx_strand_id
1 'polypeptide(L)'
;MIFEHLIVRLMWRIIFQYLLLRSTYINVSFGIFKKIIFNLLIFKELKMKKKLNRGNVLASACPSRQILQHLTSRWGALVLVSLHSGTKRFSELRRAIDGVSERMLTKTLQELEADGMLIRKSYNTVPPQVDYTLTEFGAEASNKMFELVDWLETNLGNILASQKK
;
A
#
# COMPACT_ATOMS: atom_id res chain seq x y z
N MET A 1 -28.99 -1.93 3.82
CA MET A 1 -28.49 -0.98 2.80
C MET A 1 -29.48 0.10 2.38
N ILE A 2 -30.79 -0.12 2.41
CA ILE A 2 -31.81 0.89 2.01
C ILE A 2 -32.11 1.88 3.17
N PHE A 3 -31.97 1.46 4.42
CA PHE A 3 -32.26 2.28 5.61
C PHE A 3 -31.27 3.43 5.85
N GLU A 4 -29.99 3.26 5.53
CA GLU A 4 -28.97 4.31 5.74
C GLU A 4 -29.12 5.47 4.75
N HIS A 5 -29.52 5.19 3.50
CA HIS A 5 -29.80 6.23 2.51
C HIS A 5 -31.02 7.10 2.87
N LEU A 6 -31.99 6.52 3.59
CA LEU A 6 -33.19 7.24 4.00
C LEU A 6 -32.87 8.21 5.15
N ILE A 7 -32.06 7.77 6.13
CA ILE A 7 -31.67 8.60 7.29
C ILE A 7 -30.82 9.79 6.85
N VAL A 8 -29.88 9.60 5.92
CA VAL A 8 -29.08 10.69 5.37
C VAL A 8 -29.93 11.71 4.62
N ARG A 9 -30.93 11.27 3.82
CA ARG A 9 -31.87 12.16 3.13
C ARG A 9 -32.80 12.91 4.09
N LEU A 10 -33.27 12.26 5.17
CA LEU A 10 -34.11 12.92 6.18
C LEU A 10 -33.28 13.96 6.97
N MET A 11 -32.08 13.66 7.36
CA MET A 11 -31.18 14.64 8.02
C MET A 11 -30.90 15.84 7.12
N TRP A 12 -30.67 15.63 5.81
CA TRP A 12 -30.46 16.72 4.85
C TRP A 12 -31.71 17.62 4.72
N ARG A 13 -32.89 17.02 4.76
CA ARG A 13 -34.16 17.78 4.66
C ARG A 13 -34.42 18.60 5.92
N ILE A 14 -34.13 18.06 7.10
CA ILE A 14 -34.28 18.76 8.38
C ILE A 14 -33.25 19.88 8.52
N ILE A 15 -32.00 19.66 8.14
CA ILE A 15 -30.91 20.68 8.16
C ILE A 15 -31.24 21.80 7.14
N PHE A 16 -31.77 21.46 5.97
CA PHE A 16 -32.12 22.43 4.96
C PHE A 16 -33.33 23.28 5.38
N GLN A 17 -34.32 22.68 6.06
CA GLN A 17 -35.51 23.37 6.56
C GLN A 17 -35.18 24.27 7.77
N TYR A 18 -34.23 23.86 8.61
CA TYR A 18 -33.73 24.69 9.72
C TYR A 18 -32.90 25.89 9.22
N LEU A 19 -32.19 25.75 8.10
CA LEU A 19 -31.41 26.81 7.46
C LEU A 19 -32.28 27.87 6.75
N LEU A 20 -33.45 27.46 6.24
CA LEU A 20 -34.39 28.39 5.57
C LEU A 20 -35.16 29.28 6.56
N LEU A 21 -35.34 28.83 7.82
CA LEU A 21 -36.14 29.54 8.81
C LEU A 21 -35.35 30.60 9.64
N ARG A 22 -34.04 30.75 9.44
CA ARG A 22 -33.18 31.68 10.21
C ARG A 22 -32.32 32.62 9.37
N SER A 23 -32.85 33.06 8.24
CA SER A 23 -32.16 34.03 7.36
C SER A 23 -32.44 35.47 7.72
N THR A 24 -31.86 36.00 8.82
CA THR A 24 -31.74 37.46 8.93
C THR A 24 -30.62 37.99 9.82
N TYR A 25 -29.85 37.21 10.55
CA TYR A 25 -28.71 37.78 11.33
C TYR A 25 -27.56 36.78 11.41
N ILE A 26 -26.38 37.16 10.97
CA ILE A 26 -25.04 36.52 11.12
C ILE A 26 -24.46 36.00 9.78
N ASN A 27 -23.96 36.92 8.96
CA ASN A 27 -23.43 36.59 7.62
C ASN A 27 -21.93 36.26 7.53
N VAL A 28 -21.15 36.26 8.62
CA VAL A 28 -19.70 36.03 8.55
C VAL A 28 -19.25 34.78 9.30
N SER A 29 -19.83 34.45 10.45
CA SER A 29 -19.47 33.26 11.26
C SER A 29 -20.01 31.96 10.66
N PHE A 30 -21.08 32.02 9.89
CA PHE A 30 -21.78 30.88 9.32
C PHE A 30 -21.03 30.24 8.12
N GLY A 31 -20.26 31.04 7.36
CA GLY A 31 -19.47 30.56 6.23
C GLY A 31 -18.29 29.67 6.68
N ILE A 32 -17.64 30.04 7.76
CA ILE A 32 -16.51 29.28 8.32
C ILE A 32 -17.00 27.99 8.96
N PHE A 33 -18.09 28.04 9.71
CA PHE A 33 -18.69 26.87 10.34
C PHE A 33 -19.21 25.84 9.31
N LYS A 34 -19.84 26.32 8.24
CA LYS A 34 -20.29 25.49 7.12
C LYS A 34 -19.11 24.81 6.40
N LYS A 35 -18.01 25.52 6.21
CA LYS A 35 -16.80 25.00 5.58
C LYS A 35 -16.10 23.95 6.45
N ILE A 36 -16.09 24.15 7.77
CA ILE A 36 -15.52 23.18 8.74
C ILE A 36 -16.35 21.92 8.79
N ILE A 37 -17.69 22.04 8.91
CA ILE A 37 -18.58 20.87 8.92
C ILE A 37 -18.51 20.12 7.61
N PHE A 38 -18.50 20.82 6.46
CA PHE A 38 -18.37 20.21 5.15
C PHE A 38 -17.05 19.45 4.99
N ASN A 39 -15.94 20.04 5.44
CA ASN A 39 -14.62 19.35 5.42
C ASN A 39 -14.58 18.16 6.38
N LEU A 40 -15.18 18.25 7.56
CA LEU A 40 -15.29 17.14 8.51
C LEU A 40 -16.14 15.99 7.97
N LEU A 41 -17.25 16.31 7.28
CA LEU A 41 -18.12 15.28 6.65
C LEU A 41 -17.41 14.60 5.48
N ILE A 42 -16.74 15.37 4.60
CA ILE A 42 -15.94 14.82 3.50
C ILE A 42 -14.80 13.95 4.05
N PHE A 43 -14.10 14.41 5.09
CA PHE A 43 -13.02 13.64 5.71
C PHE A 43 -13.53 12.35 6.33
N LYS A 44 -14.72 12.36 6.95
CA LYS A 44 -15.37 11.18 7.51
C LYS A 44 -15.83 10.21 6.41
N GLU A 45 -16.38 10.73 5.29
CA GLU A 45 -16.76 9.92 4.13
C GLU A 45 -15.55 9.30 3.42
N LEU A 46 -14.47 10.06 3.23
CA LEU A 46 -13.21 9.56 2.66
C LEU A 46 -12.59 8.49 3.56
N LYS A 47 -12.62 8.68 4.88
CA LYS A 47 -12.11 7.70 5.85
C LYS A 47 -12.97 6.43 5.89
N MET A 48 -14.29 6.55 5.73
CA MET A 48 -15.21 5.40 5.64
C MET A 48 -15.05 4.64 4.31
N LYS A 49 -14.93 5.33 3.17
CA LYS A 49 -14.63 4.69 1.86
C LYS A 49 -13.30 3.93 1.90
N LYS A 50 -12.26 4.51 2.53
CA LYS A 50 -10.97 3.84 2.70
C LYS A 50 -11.08 2.59 3.60
N LYS A 51 -11.98 2.58 4.59
CA LYS A 51 -12.23 1.42 5.46
C LYS A 51 -13.05 0.32 4.76
N LEU A 52 -13.99 0.69 3.87
CA LEU A 52 -14.83 -0.25 3.12
C LEU A 52 -14.05 -1.01 2.03
N ASN A 53 -12.99 -0.42 1.46
CA ASN A 53 -12.15 -1.03 0.41
C ASN A 53 -10.88 -1.70 0.99
N ARG A 54 -10.75 -1.80 2.31
CA ARG A 54 -9.59 -2.45 2.91
C ARG A 54 -9.71 -3.97 2.76
N GLY A 55 -8.73 -4.59 2.09
CA GLY A 55 -8.63 -6.04 2.01
C GLY A 55 -8.49 -6.69 3.41
N ASN A 56 -9.01 -7.90 3.54
CA ASN A 56 -8.83 -8.73 4.73
C ASN A 56 -7.91 -9.91 4.38
N VAL A 57 -6.63 -9.79 4.66
CA VAL A 57 -5.62 -10.80 4.35
C VAL A 57 -5.88 -12.15 5.04
N LEU A 58 -6.64 -12.16 6.15
CA LEU A 58 -6.99 -13.37 6.88
C LEU A 58 -8.09 -14.18 6.16
N ALA A 59 -8.89 -13.53 5.31
CA ALA A 59 -9.89 -14.22 4.50
C ALA A 59 -9.20 -14.97 3.35
N SER A 60 -9.51 -16.26 3.16
CA SER A 60 -8.89 -17.12 2.15
C SER A 60 -9.10 -16.63 0.72
N ALA A 61 -10.26 -16.04 0.43
CA ALA A 61 -10.61 -15.50 -0.89
C ALA A 61 -10.10 -14.07 -1.15
N CYS A 62 -9.37 -13.45 -0.22
CA CYS A 62 -8.92 -12.08 -0.39
C CYS A 62 -7.67 -12.02 -1.31
N PRO A 63 -7.70 -11.25 -2.41
CA PRO A 63 -6.54 -11.12 -3.32
C PRO A 63 -5.27 -10.61 -2.63
N SER A 64 -5.41 -9.80 -1.56
CA SER A 64 -4.26 -9.30 -0.79
C SER A 64 -3.42 -10.42 -0.16
N ARG A 65 -4.01 -11.60 0.05
CA ARG A 65 -3.30 -12.76 0.60
C ARG A 65 -2.26 -13.31 -0.38
N GLN A 66 -2.59 -13.36 -1.66
CA GLN A 66 -1.66 -13.80 -2.70
C GLN A 66 -0.50 -12.79 -2.85
N ILE A 67 -0.83 -11.50 -2.92
CA ILE A 67 0.18 -10.44 -3.00
C ILE A 67 1.12 -10.51 -1.78
N LEU A 68 0.56 -10.66 -0.56
CA LEU A 68 1.36 -10.81 0.65
C LEU A 68 2.30 -12.02 0.56
N GLN A 69 1.82 -13.15 0.04
CA GLN A 69 2.64 -14.36 -0.14
C GLN A 69 3.83 -14.11 -1.06
N HIS A 70 3.64 -13.39 -2.17
CA HIS A 70 4.74 -13.05 -3.08
C HIS A 70 5.75 -12.08 -2.42
N LEU A 71 5.25 -11.01 -1.77
CA LEU A 71 6.09 -10.01 -1.08
C LEU A 71 6.92 -10.62 0.06
N THR A 72 6.32 -11.55 0.85
CA THR A 72 6.97 -12.17 2.02
C THR A 72 7.64 -13.50 1.71
N SER A 73 7.62 -13.94 0.45
CA SER A 73 8.40 -15.10 0.04
C SER A 73 9.90 -14.83 0.25
N ARG A 74 10.67 -15.88 0.48
CA ARG A 74 12.13 -15.76 0.70
C ARG A 74 12.80 -14.86 -0.34
N TRP A 75 12.51 -15.08 -1.61
CA TRP A 75 13.15 -14.35 -2.70
C TRP A 75 12.47 -13.02 -2.98
N GLY A 76 11.15 -12.90 -2.78
CA GLY A 76 10.41 -11.66 -2.94
C GLY A 76 10.89 -10.57 -1.97
N ALA A 77 11.03 -10.92 -0.69
CA ALA A 77 11.58 -10.02 0.32
C ALA A 77 12.99 -9.52 -0.06
N LEU A 78 13.89 -10.44 -0.45
CA LEU A 78 15.26 -10.08 -0.81
C LEU A 78 15.35 -9.24 -2.10
N VAL A 79 14.48 -9.48 -3.08
CA VAL A 79 14.37 -8.66 -4.30
C VAL A 79 13.93 -7.24 -3.95
N LEU A 80 12.90 -7.07 -3.10
CA LEU A 80 12.42 -5.76 -2.67
C LEU A 80 13.50 -4.98 -1.91
N VAL A 81 14.20 -5.63 -0.97
CA VAL A 81 15.32 -5.02 -0.24
C VAL A 81 16.46 -4.64 -1.19
N SER A 82 16.79 -5.50 -2.15
CA SER A 82 17.84 -5.20 -3.13
C SER A 82 17.48 -4.01 -4.03
N LEU A 83 16.21 -3.89 -4.45
CA LEU A 83 15.72 -2.79 -5.28
C LEU A 83 15.43 -1.49 -4.50
N HIS A 84 15.49 -1.53 -3.16
CA HIS A 84 15.33 -0.35 -2.32
C HIS A 84 16.31 0.78 -2.68
N SER A 85 17.55 0.43 -3.05
CA SER A 85 18.57 1.38 -3.47
C SER A 85 18.41 1.89 -4.91
N GLY A 86 17.39 1.45 -5.65
CA GLY A 86 17.10 1.87 -7.02
C GLY A 86 17.04 0.74 -8.05
N THR A 87 16.98 1.12 -9.30
CA THR A 87 16.90 0.21 -10.47
C THR A 87 18.11 -0.72 -10.53
N LYS A 88 17.87 -2.00 -10.82
CA LYS A 88 18.92 -3.01 -11.02
C LYS A 88 18.62 -3.90 -12.23
N ARG A 89 19.70 -4.38 -12.84
CA ARG A 89 19.63 -5.39 -13.89
C ARG A 89 19.48 -6.79 -13.29
N PHE A 90 19.01 -7.73 -14.11
CA PHE A 90 18.88 -9.13 -13.71
C PHE A 90 20.18 -9.70 -13.11
N SER A 91 21.32 -9.46 -13.80
CA SER A 91 22.63 -9.94 -13.36
C SER A 91 23.10 -9.30 -12.03
N GLU A 92 22.70 -8.05 -11.77
CA GLU A 92 23.02 -7.36 -10.53
C GLU A 92 22.20 -7.92 -9.37
N LEU A 93 20.88 -8.15 -9.58
CA LEU A 93 20.00 -8.81 -8.60
C LEU A 93 20.52 -10.21 -8.27
N ARG A 94 20.90 -10.99 -9.29
CA ARG A 94 21.43 -12.33 -9.07
C ARG A 94 22.73 -12.37 -8.26
N ARG A 95 23.60 -11.37 -8.46
CA ARG A 95 24.85 -11.25 -7.67
C ARG A 95 24.60 -10.74 -6.26
N ALA A 96 23.62 -9.85 -6.08
CA ALA A 96 23.29 -9.28 -4.78
C ALA A 96 22.56 -10.28 -3.87
N ILE A 97 21.78 -11.20 -4.45
CA ILE A 97 20.98 -12.18 -3.69
C ILE A 97 21.68 -13.54 -3.78
N ASP A 98 22.49 -13.84 -2.77
CA ASP A 98 23.21 -15.10 -2.73
C ASP A 98 22.26 -16.32 -2.63
N GLY A 99 22.66 -17.40 -3.33
CA GLY A 99 21.93 -18.69 -3.33
C GLY A 99 20.64 -18.70 -4.17
N VAL A 100 20.24 -17.59 -4.85
CA VAL A 100 19.09 -17.59 -5.76
C VAL A 100 19.46 -18.22 -7.11
N SER A 101 18.66 -19.20 -7.59
CA SER A 101 18.80 -19.70 -8.96
C SER A 101 18.14 -18.73 -9.95
N GLU A 102 18.62 -18.72 -11.21
CA GLU A 102 18.04 -17.87 -12.27
C GLU A 102 16.56 -18.14 -12.48
N ARG A 103 16.16 -19.41 -12.43
CA ARG A 103 14.76 -19.80 -12.54
C ARG A 103 13.90 -19.21 -11.43
N MET A 104 14.39 -19.25 -10.18
CA MET A 104 13.65 -18.71 -9.04
C MET A 104 13.61 -17.19 -9.08
N LEU A 105 14.71 -16.54 -9.42
CA LEU A 105 14.74 -15.09 -9.56
C LEU A 105 13.79 -14.62 -10.67
N THR A 106 13.81 -15.28 -11.84
CA THR A 106 12.88 -14.97 -12.94
C THR A 106 11.43 -15.12 -12.51
N LYS A 107 11.08 -16.23 -11.84
CA LYS A 107 9.72 -16.46 -11.35
C LYS A 107 9.30 -15.37 -10.36
N THR A 108 10.13 -15.07 -9.39
CA THR A 108 9.85 -14.03 -8.37
C THR A 108 9.66 -12.65 -9.00
N LEU A 109 10.50 -12.27 -9.97
CA LEU A 109 10.37 -11.00 -10.67
C LEU A 109 9.07 -10.92 -11.47
N GLN A 110 8.66 -12.01 -12.13
CA GLN A 110 7.39 -12.10 -12.85
C GLN A 110 6.18 -11.98 -11.91
N GLU A 111 6.21 -12.64 -10.74
CA GLU A 111 5.16 -12.56 -9.72
C GLU A 111 5.03 -11.12 -9.19
N LEU A 112 6.14 -10.46 -8.84
CA LEU A 112 6.15 -9.08 -8.36
C LEU A 112 5.73 -8.07 -9.44
N GLU A 113 6.07 -8.33 -10.72
CA GLU A 113 5.60 -7.53 -11.86
C GLU A 113 4.08 -7.68 -12.04
N ALA A 114 3.56 -8.91 -11.99
CA ALA A 114 2.12 -9.18 -12.09
C ALA A 114 1.32 -8.55 -10.94
N ASP A 115 1.90 -8.47 -9.74
CA ASP A 115 1.32 -7.80 -8.57
C ASP A 115 1.43 -6.26 -8.65
N GLY A 116 2.07 -5.71 -9.68
CA GLY A 116 2.26 -4.28 -9.85
C GLY A 116 3.30 -3.67 -8.89
N MET A 117 4.21 -4.46 -8.32
CA MET A 117 5.24 -3.99 -7.40
C MET A 117 6.49 -3.49 -8.12
N LEU A 118 6.75 -3.99 -9.33
CA LEU A 118 7.89 -3.56 -10.13
C LEU A 118 7.52 -3.42 -11.62
N ILE A 119 8.37 -2.70 -12.34
CA ILE A 119 8.31 -2.53 -13.78
C ILE A 119 9.56 -3.16 -14.39
N ARG A 120 9.34 -4.00 -15.39
CA ARG A 120 10.39 -4.59 -16.21
C ARG A 120 10.54 -3.77 -17.50
N LYS A 121 11.73 -3.25 -17.76
CA LYS A 121 12.07 -2.53 -18.99
C LYS A 121 13.13 -3.29 -19.77
N SER A 122 12.76 -3.77 -20.96
CA SER A 122 13.69 -4.43 -21.88
C SER A 122 14.21 -3.43 -22.91
N TYR A 123 15.49 -3.46 -23.17
CA TYR A 123 16.15 -2.63 -24.18
C TYR A 123 16.54 -3.49 -25.37
N ASN A 124 16.33 -2.96 -26.58
CA ASN A 124 16.76 -3.60 -27.83
C ASN A 124 18.25 -3.37 -28.06
N THR A 125 19.08 -3.87 -27.16
CA THR A 125 20.56 -3.81 -27.22
C THR A 125 21.14 -5.19 -27.45
N VAL A 126 22.37 -5.25 -27.94
CA VAL A 126 23.14 -6.50 -28.05
C VAL A 126 24.38 -6.33 -27.16
N PRO A 127 24.53 -7.13 -26.08
CA PRO A 127 23.60 -8.15 -25.56
C PRO A 127 22.31 -7.56 -24.99
N PRO A 128 21.21 -8.37 -24.92
CA PRO A 128 19.93 -7.92 -24.37
C PRO A 128 20.05 -7.43 -22.92
N GLN A 129 19.51 -6.25 -22.64
CA GLN A 129 19.53 -5.64 -21.32
C GLN A 129 18.11 -5.53 -20.80
N VAL A 130 17.91 -5.89 -19.52
CA VAL A 130 16.62 -5.79 -18.83
C VAL A 130 16.84 -5.15 -17.47
N ASP A 131 16.14 -4.06 -17.23
CA ASP A 131 16.15 -3.33 -15.97
C ASP A 131 14.85 -3.57 -15.20
N TYR A 132 14.96 -3.63 -13.88
CA TYR A 132 13.86 -3.76 -12.94
C TYR A 132 13.85 -2.57 -12.00
N THR A 133 12.68 -1.90 -11.92
CA THR A 133 12.48 -0.70 -11.11
C THR A 133 11.22 -0.87 -10.28
N LEU A 134 11.22 -0.47 -9.01
CA LEU A 134 10.03 -0.48 -8.17
C LEU A 134 8.99 0.52 -8.68
N THR A 135 7.71 0.15 -8.63
CA THR A 135 6.59 1.10 -8.76
C THR A 135 6.46 1.92 -7.48
N GLU A 136 5.54 2.88 -7.43
CA GLU A 136 5.21 3.61 -6.21
C GLU A 136 4.76 2.66 -5.09
N PHE A 137 3.85 1.71 -5.39
CA PHE A 137 3.43 0.67 -4.43
C PHE A 137 4.57 -0.27 -4.05
N GLY A 138 5.43 -0.63 -5.01
CA GLY A 138 6.62 -1.44 -4.76
C GLY A 138 7.62 -0.73 -3.85
N ALA A 139 7.82 0.58 -4.02
CA ALA A 139 8.68 1.38 -3.15
C ALA A 139 8.14 1.47 -1.71
N GLU A 140 6.82 1.68 -1.56
CA GLU A 140 6.19 1.65 -0.23
C GLU A 140 6.34 0.28 0.45
N ALA A 141 6.14 -0.81 -0.28
CA ALA A 141 6.31 -2.17 0.23
C ALA A 141 7.77 -2.46 0.58
N SER A 142 8.70 -2.03 -0.28
CA SER A 142 10.15 -2.15 -0.08
C SER A 142 10.62 -1.42 1.17
N ASN A 143 10.12 -0.21 1.44
CA ASN A 143 10.44 0.53 2.67
C ASN A 143 10.07 -0.27 3.92
N LYS A 144 8.86 -0.85 3.96
CA LYS A 144 8.41 -1.68 5.09
C LYS A 144 9.22 -2.96 5.25
N MET A 145 9.62 -3.56 4.13
CA MET A 145 10.45 -4.76 4.13
C MET A 145 11.87 -4.43 4.60
N PHE A 146 12.42 -3.31 4.17
CA PHE A 146 13.74 -2.82 4.59
C PHE A 146 13.77 -2.54 6.10
N GLU A 147 12.75 -1.84 6.63
CA GLU A 147 12.61 -1.59 8.07
C GLU A 147 12.55 -2.89 8.90
N LEU A 148 11.83 -3.91 8.39
CA LEU A 148 11.76 -5.22 9.04
C LEU A 148 13.12 -5.93 9.04
N VAL A 149 13.85 -5.88 7.93
CA VAL A 149 15.17 -6.51 7.79
C VAL A 149 16.19 -5.79 8.68
N ASP A 150 16.21 -4.47 8.68
CA ASP A 150 17.09 -3.65 9.55
C ASP A 150 16.85 -3.95 11.03
N TRP A 151 15.56 -4.03 11.43
CA TRP A 151 15.21 -4.44 12.79
C TRP A 151 15.71 -5.85 13.12
N LEU A 152 15.56 -6.79 12.19
CA LEU A 152 16.01 -8.18 12.37
C LEU A 152 17.54 -8.26 12.53
N GLU A 153 18.27 -7.58 11.66
CA GLU A 153 19.75 -7.56 11.68
C GLU A 153 20.28 -6.92 12.97
N THR A 154 19.67 -5.80 13.38
CA THR A 154 20.00 -5.10 14.63
C THR A 154 19.76 -5.97 15.86
N ASN A 155 18.71 -6.78 15.87
CA ASN A 155 18.33 -7.59 17.03
C ASN A 155 18.79 -9.05 16.97
N LEU A 156 19.52 -9.43 15.92
CA LEU A 156 19.87 -10.84 15.65
C LEU A 156 20.56 -11.52 16.84
N GLY A 157 21.52 -10.84 17.51
CA GLY A 157 22.21 -11.39 18.68
C GLY A 157 21.27 -11.73 19.83
N ASN A 158 20.32 -10.86 20.13
CA ASN A 158 19.34 -11.06 21.20
C ASN A 158 18.35 -12.20 20.86
N ILE A 159 17.92 -12.27 19.59
CA ILE A 159 17.04 -13.32 19.10
C ILE A 159 17.71 -14.69 19.24
N LEU A 160 18.95 -14.82 18.78
CA LEU A 160 19.71 -16.08 18.88
C LEU A 160 19.98 -16.48 20.33
N ALA A 161 20.24 -15.52 21.22
CA ALA A 161 20.41 -15.78 22.65
C ALA A 161 19.12 -16.30 23.30
N SER A 162 17.95 -15.83 22.86
CA SER A 162 16.65 -16.28 23.38
C SER A 162 16.27 -17.70 22.95
N GLN A 163 16.80 -18.20 21.82
CA GLN A 163 16.54 -19.57 21.31
C GLN A 163 17.30 -20.67 22.08
N LYS A 164 18.32 -20.31 22.85
CA LYS A 164 19.14 -21.25 23.60
C LYS A 164 18.59 -21.61 24.99
N LYS A 165 17.38 -21.14 25.31
CA LYS A 165 16.61 -21.51 26.50
C LYS A 165 15.61 -22.60 26.17
#